data_2cb25aa30c7c0414c2eec6928584ad5e
#
_entry.id   2cb25aa30c7c0414c2eec6928584ad5e
#
_cell.length_a   1.000
_cell.length_b   1.000
_cell.length_c   1.000
_cell.angle_alpha   90.00
_cell.angle_beta   90.00
_cell.angle_gamma   90.00
#
_symmetry.space_group_name_H-M   'P 1'
#
loop_
_entity.id
_entity.type
_entity.pdbx_description
1 polymer ?
#
loop_
_entity_poly.entity_id
_entity_poly.type
_entity_poly.pdbx_seq_one_letter_code
_entity_poly.pdbx_strand_id
1 'polypeptide(L)'
;MRTDNRIRVVYSLTRNLYPQLAVTIQSLLQQHPDAKVYILAEDDELPFEIPCEHRILNMSGQTYFPPDNPNMRSQFTYMAMLRVATAELIPEEDKIIQLDIDTIVCDSLRPIWDLDQGDKWLAWCPEHLAQYKPFGPVYCNFGVAVLNLAQMRKDNAVPFLVRDLNRFEIRFLDQDVMNRFAVPDKMVEMPVRFNESFCCGYTPNPAIVHYAGYPDWFTNPNVPRREYLERWIAASLLK
;
A
#
# COMPACT_ATOMS: atom_id res chain seq x y z
N MET A 1 7.15 11.35 28.13
CA MET A 1 6.73 10.11 27.45
C MET A 1 7.60 9.93 26.23
N ARG A 2 8.26 8.79 26.02
CA ARG A 2 8.92 8.53 24.71
C ARG A 2 7.77 8.40 23.70
N THR A 3 7.72 9.30 22.74
CA THR A 3 6.83 9.15 21.58
C THR A 3 7.21 7.85 20.88
N ASP A 4 6.26 6.95 20.70
CA ASP A 4 6.48 5.71 19.95
C ASP A 4 6.78 6.06 18.49
N ASN A 5 8.07 5.99 18.11
CA ASN A 5 8.55 6.37 16.78
C ASN A 5 8.77 5.15 15.86
N ARG A 6 8.13 4.02 16.16
CA ARG A 6 8.17 2.82 15.31
C ARG A 6 7.50 3.10 13.97
N ILE A 7 7.99 2.46 12.93
CA ILE A 7 7.32 2.46 11.62
C ILE A 7 6.03 1.65 11.72
N ARG A 8 4.94 2.20 11.19
CA ARG A 8 3.66 1.52 11.04
C ARG A 8 3.43 1.24 9.56
N VAL A 9 3.04 0.00 9.28
CA VAL A 9 2.78 -0.45 7.91
C VAL A 9 1.39 -1.08 7.84
N VAL A 10 0.66 -0.83 6.75
CA VAL A 10 -0.60 -1.50 6.46
C VAL A 10 -0.52 -2.25 5.13
N TYR A 11 -1.01 -3.49 5.14
CA TYR A 11 -1.27 -4.32 3.97
C TYR A 11 -2.76 -4.57 3.83
N SER A 12 -3.24 -4.71 2.59
CA SER A 12 -4.65 -5.01 2.30
C SER A 12 -4.73 -6.10 1.24
N LEU A 13 -5.36 -7.26 1.58
CA LEU A 13 -5.32 -8.43 0.72
C LEU A 13 -6.44 -9.41 0.97
N THR A 14 -6.75 -10.20 -0.05
CA THR A 14 -7.60 -11.39 0.03
C THR A 14 -6.78 -12.61 0.49
N ARG A 15 -7.45 -13.65 1.02
CA ARG A 15 -6.81 -14.84 1.62
C ARG A 15 -5.87 -15.61 0.69
N ASN A 16 -6.11 -15.57 -0.62
CA ASN A 16 -5.25 -16.25 -1.61
C ASN A 16 -3.86 -15.63 -1.73
N LEU A 17 -3.63 -14.45 -1.13
CA LEU A 17 -2.34 -13.73 -1.14
C LEU A 17 -1.56 -13.86 0.19
N TYR A 18 -1.99 -14.71 1.13
CA TYR A 18 -1.28 -14.94 2.38
C TYR A 18 0.17 -15.43 2.20
N PRO A 19 0.50 -16.29 1.22
CA PRO A 19 1.90 -16.64 0.95
C PRO A 19 2.77 -15.41 0.59
N GLN A 20 2.24 -14.50 -0.22
CA GLN A 20 2.92 -13.26 -0.59
C GLN A 20 3.08 -12.33 0.63
N LEU A 21 2.04 -12.22 1.48
CA LEU A 21 2.09 -11.45 2.72
C LEU A 21 3.24 -11.91 3.62
N ALA A 22 3.41 -13.21 3.81
CA ALA A 22 4.49 -13.75 4.63
C ALA A 22 5.88 -13.28 4.13
N VAL A 23 6.08 -13.26 2.82
CA VAL A 23 7.34 -12.85 2.19
C VAL A 23 7.57 -11.33 2.33
N THR A 24 6.55 -10.52 2.06
CA THR A 24 6.71 -9.06 2.13
C THR A 24 6.89 -8.58 3.57
N ILE A 25 6.16 -9.15 4.55
CA ILE A 25 6.37 -8.84 5.98
C ILE A 25 7.79 -9.24 6.42
N GLN A 26 8.29 -10.39 6.03
CA GLN A 26 9.63 -10.83 6.38
C GLN A 26 10.70 -9.87 5.84
N SER A 27 10.53 -9.36 4.61
CA SER A 27 11.43 -8.35 4.04
C SER A 27 11.39 -7.03 4.83
N LEU A 28 10.20 -6.60 5.27
CA LEU A 28 10.02 -5.44 6.14
C LEU A 28 10.75 -5.63 7.48
N LEU A 29 10.51 -6.76 8.15
CA LEU A 29 11.03 -7.01 9.50
C LEU A 29 12.56 -7.19 9.53
N GLN A 30 13.19 -7.54 8.43
CA GLN A 30 14.65 -7.52 8.35
C GLN A 30 15.22 -6.10 8.49
N GLN A 31 14.53 -5.11 7.91
CA GLN A 31 14.96 -3.71 7.97
C GLN A 31 14.43 -2.98 9.21
N HIS A 32 13.25 -3.40 9.69
CA HIS A 32 12.51 -2.78 10.78
C HIS A 32 11.92 -3.85 11.71
N PRO A 33 12.74 -4.50 12.56
CA PRO A 33 12.28 -5.60 13.42
C PRO A 33 11.26 -5.18 14.48
N ASP A 34 11.18 -3.89 14.77
CA ASP A 34 10.23 -3.28 15.71
C ASP A 34 9.00 -2.66 15.02
N ALA A 35 8.84 -2.83 13.72
CA ALA A 35 7.68 -2.29 13.00
C ALA A 35 6.37 -2.82 13.57
N LYS A 36 5.33 -1.98 13.53
CA LYS A 36 3.96 -2.38 13.84
C LYS A 36 3.21 -2.59 12.52
N VAL A 37 2.57 -3.75 12.38
CA VAL A 37 1.94 -4.17 11.14
C VAL A 37 0.42 -4.24 11.30
N TYR A 38 -0.31 -3.60 10.41
CA TYR A 38 -1.75 -3.69 10.27
C TYR A 38 -2.08 -4.48 9.00
N ILE A 39 -3.09 -5.34 9.09
CA ILE A 39 -3.46 -6.22 7.98
C ILE A 39 -4.97 -6.16 7.82
N LEU A 40 -5.42 -5.55 6.72
CA LEU A 40 -6.80 -5.65 6.29
C LEU A 40 -6.94 -6.98 5.54
N ALA A 41 -7.62 -7.94 6.14
CA ALA A 41 -7.73 -9.33 5.65
C ALA A 41 -9.19 -9.80 5.62
N GLU A 42 -9.43 -10.98 5.08
CA GLU A 42 -10.76 -11.62 5.06
C GLU A 42 -10.99 -12.58 6.24
N ASP A 43 -9.96 -12.83 7.04
CA ASP A 43 -9.99 -13.76 8.18
C ASP A 43 -9.53 -13.05 9.47
N ASP A 44 -9.89 -13.60 10.63
CA ASP A 44 -9.46 -13.09 11.94
C ASP A 44 -8.02 -13.50 12.27
N GLU A 45 -7.52 -14.56 11.62
CA GLU A 45 -6.20 -15.15 11.85
C GLU A 45 -5.50 -15.44 10.53
N LEU A 46 -4.18 -15.46 10.53
CA LEU A 46 -3.35 -15.84 9.41
C LEU A 46 -2.85 -17.28 9.58
N PRO A 47 -2.53 -18.01 8.50
CA PRO A 47 -1.99 -19.37 8.56
C PRO A 47 -0.51 -19.43 8.98
N PHE A 48 0.07 -18.33 9.45
CA PHE A 48 1.45 -18.22 9.93
C PHE A 48 1.56 -17.14 11.03
N GLU A 49 2.60 -17.23 11.84
CA GLU A 49 2.90 -16.23 12.88
C GLU A 49 3.67 -15.03 12.31
N ILE A 50 3.37 -13.84 12.81
CA ILE A 50 4.11 -12.61 12.50
C ILE A 50 4.94 -12.25 13.73
N PRO A 51 6.28 -12.22 13.64
CA PRO A 51 7.16 -12.02 14.81
C PRO A 51 7.33 -10.53 15.17
N CYS A 52 6.25 -9.75 15.14
CA CYS A 52 6.22 -8.37 15.60
C CYS A 52 4.83 -8.00 16.13
N GLU A 53 4.69 -6.80 16.71
CA GLU A 53 3.37 -6.27 17.06
C GLU A 53 2.53 -6.09 15.79
N HIS A 54 1.37 -6.73 15.75
CA HIS A 54 0.47 -6.65 14.62
C HIS A 54 -1.00 -6.63 15.04
N ARG A 55 -1.83 -6.15 14.13
CA ARG A 55 -3.30 -6.18 14.25
C ARG A 55 -3.91 -6.59 12.94
N ILE A 56 -4.74 -7.63 12.98
CA ILE A 56 -5.57 -8.06 11.85
C ILE A 56 -6.94 -7.39 11.99
N LEU A 57 -7.41 -6.79 10.90
CA LEU A 57 -8.76 -6.24 10.75
C LEU A 57 -9.49 -7.12 9.74
N ASN A 58 -10.44 -7.91 10.23
CA ASN A 58 -11.28 -8.73 9.36
C ASN A 58 -12.28 -7.84 8.61
N MET A 59 -12.10 -7.77 7.30
CA MET A 59 -12.89 -6.93 6.40
C MET A 59 -13.97 -7.70 5.63
N SER A 60 -14.20 -8.98 5.94
CA SER A 60 -15.23 -9.80 5.25
C SER A 60 -16.64 -9.24 5.43
N GLY A 61 -16.91 -8.55 6.54
CA GLY A 61 -18.19 -7.90 6.84
C GLY A 61 -18.20 -6.38 6.60
N GLN A 62 -17.28 -5.85 5.79
CA GLN A 62 -17.19 -4.42 5.51
C GLN A 62 -18.48 -3.86 4.87
N THR A 63 -18.79 -2.60 5.17
CA THR A 63 -20.01 -1.91 4.67
C THR A 63 -19.70 -0.69 3.79
N TYR A 64 -18.42 -0.41 3.52
CA TYR A 64 -18.01 0.71 2.66
C TYR A 64 -18.42 0.51 1.21
N PHE A 65 -18.35 -0.73 0.72
CA PHE A 65 -18.61 -1.10 -0.67
C PHE A 65 -19.64 -2.24 -0.71
N PRO A 66 -20.89 -1.96 -1.13
CA PRO A 66 -21.92 -2.97 -1.21
C PRO A 66 -21.63 -3.98 -2.35
N PRO A 67 -22.22 -5.18 -2.31
CA PRO A 67 -21.97 -6.24 -3.31
C PRO A 67 -22.31 -5.87 -4.76
N ASP A 68 -23.19 -4.90 -4.97
CA ASP A 68 -23.59 -4.38 -6.28
C ASP A 68 -22.77 -3.16 -6.72
N ASN A 69 -21.71 -2.79 -5.98
CA ASN A 69 -20.80 -1.73 -6.35
C ASN A 69 -20.21 -1.98 -7.76
N PRO A 70 -20.16 -0.94 -8.64
CA PRO A 70 -19.70 -1.09 -10.02
C PRO A 70 -18.26 -1.65 -10.14
N ASN A 71 -17.43 -1.46 -9.12
CA ASN A 71 -16.02 -1.86 -9.11
C ASN A 71 -15.75 -3.26 -8.54
N MET A 72 -16.76 -3.94 -7.99
CA MET A 72 -16.62 -5.32 -7.45
C MET A 72 -16.24 -6.36 -8.51
N ARG A 73 -16.41 -6.04 -9.80
CA ARG A 73 -16.04 -6.92 -10.93
C ARG A 73 -14.74 -6.51 -11.61
N SER A 74 -13.99 -5.57 -11.01
CA SER A 74 -12.70 -5.16 -11.56
C SER A 74 -11.68 -6.30 -11.47
N GLN A 75 -10.56 -6.15 -12.17
CA GLN A 75 -9.42 -7.07 -12.05
C GLN A 75 -8.74 -7.02 -10.68
N PHE A 76 -8.99 -5.97 -9.90
CA PHE A 76 -8.51 -5.82 -8.54
C PHE A 76 -9.58 -6.27 -7.55
N THR A 77 -9.16 -6.66 -6.36
CA THR A 77 -10.09 -7.05 -5.31
C THR A 77 -10.69 -5.82 -4.60
N TYR A 78 -11.86 -6.00 -3.94
CA TYR A 78 -12.44 -4.94 -3.11
C TYR A 78 -11.51 -4.49 -1.97
N MET A 79 -10.52 -5.32 -1.60
CA MET A 79 -9.51 -4.98 -0.62
C MET A 79 -8.63 -3.80 -1.06
N ALA A 80 -8.43 -3.62 -2.38
CA ALA A 80 -7.78 -2.42 -2.90
C ALA A 80 -8.62 -1.17 -2.63
N MET A 81 -9.95 -1.23 -2.82
CA MET A 81 -10.83 -0.12 -2.52
C MET A 81 -10.81 0.28 -1.03
N LEU A 82 -10.69 -0.69 -0.11
CA LEU A 82 -10.67 -0.43 1.33
C LEU A 82 -9.48 0.42 1.79
N ARG A 83 -8.42 0.49 1.01
CA ARG A 83 -7.24 1.31 1.33
C ARG A 83 -7.56 2.80 1.49
N VAL A 84 -8.57 3.32 0.79
CA VAL A 84 -8.99 4.73 0.97
C VAL A 84 -9.62 4.99 2.33
N ALA A 85 -10.12 3.94 2.99
CA ALA A 85 -10.75 4.04 4.31
C ALA A 85 -9.77 3.85 5.48
N THR A 86 -8.47 3.68 5.23
CA THR A 86 -7.46 3.40 6.26
C THR A 86 -7.51 4.41 7.41
N ALA A 87 -7.78 5.69 7.13
CA ALA A 87 -7.86 6.73 8.16
C ALA A 87 -9.01 6.53 9.18
N GLU A 88 -10.07 5.83 8.79
CA GLU A 88 -11.18 5.45 9.69
C GLU A 88 -10.99 4.06 10.28
N LEU A 89 -10.38 3.13 9.52
CA LEU A 89 -10.15 1.75 9.96
C LEU A 89 -9.06 1.64 11.03
N ILE A 90 -8.11 2.58 11.05
CA ILE A 90 -6.99 2.63 11.99
C ILE A 90 -6.98 4.01 12.69
N PRO A 91 -7.98 4.31 13.51
CA PRO A 91 -8.15 5.64 14.11
C PRO A 91 -7.08 5.98 15.16
N GLU A 92 -6.40 4.96 15.73
CA GLU A 92 -5.35 5.13 16.73
C GLU A 92 -4.01 5.61 16.16
N GLU A 93 -3.81 5.55 14.85
CA GLU A 93 -2.57 5.99 14.23
C GLU A 93 -2.76 7.31 13.47
N ASP A 94 -1.78 8.18 13.55
CA ASP A 94 -1.78 9.47 12.84
C ASP A 94 -1.06 9.39 11.49
N LYS A 95 -0.14 8.43 11.34
CA LYS A 95 0.64 8.19 10.12
C LYS A 95 0.85 6.70 9.92
N ILE A 96 0.83 6.25 8.67
CA ILE A 96 1.10 4.86 8.30
C ILE A 96 1.73 4.77 6.91
N ILE A 97 2.58 3.77 6.67
CA ILE A 97 3.04 3.42 5.33
C ILE A 97 2.11 2.34 4.80
N GLN A 98 1.46 2.61 3.68
CA GLN A 98 0.74 1.60 2.92
C GLN A 98 1.69 0.92 1.95
N LEU A 99 1.67 -0.39 1.92
CA LEU A 99 2.42 -1.22 0.98
C LEU A 99 1.48 -2.19 0.27
N ASP A 100 1.63 -2.28 -1.05
CA ASP A 100 1.03 -3.36 -1.83
C ASP A 100 1.68 -4.70 -1.50
N ILE A 101 0.93 -5.76 -1.70
CA ILE A 101 1.36 -7.12 -1.37
C ILE A 101 2.49 -7.63 -2.25
N ASP A 102 2.69 -6.99 -3.40
CA ASP A 102 3.75 -7.28 -4.37
C ASP A 102 4.97 -6.38 -4.19
N THR A 103 5.29 -6.03 -2.95
CA THR A 103 6.46 -5.23 -2.59
C THR A 103 7.50 -6.01 -1.79
N ILE A 104 8.79 -5.72 -2.00
CA ILE A 104 9.91 -6.22 -1.20
C ILE A 104 10.69 -5.03 -0.64
N VAL A 105 10.77 -4.95 0.69
CA VAL A 105 11.55 -3.92 1.39
C VAL A 105 13.03 -4.33 1.40
N CYS A 106 13.88 -3.49 0.80
CA CYS A 106 15.31 -3.77 0.57
C CYS A 106 16.23 -2.90 1.42
N ASP A 107 15.73 -1.76 1.90
CA ASP A 107 16.48 -0.79 2.69
C ASP A 107 15.55 -0.06 3.68
N SER A 108 16.12 0.78 4.54
CA SER A 108 15.37 1.52 5.55
C SER A 108 14.29 2.42 4.97
N LEU A 109 13.09 2.35 5.55
CA LEU A 109 11.95 3.22 5.26
C LEU A 109 11.95 4.51 6.09
N ARG A 110 12.95 4.70 6.99
CA ARG A 110 13.05 5.91 7.82
C ARG A 110 12.96 7.20 7.02
N PRO A 111 13.66 7.36 5.88
CA PRO A 111 13.62 8.62 5.15
C PRO A 111 12.22 9.05 4.70
N ILE A 112 11.33 8.09 4.37
CA ILE A 112 9.93 8.41 4.03
C ILE A 112 9.04 8.47 5.26
N TRP A 113 9.34 7.71 6.31
CA TRP A 113 8.62 7.78 7.58
C TRP A 113 8.79 9.15 8.24
N ASP A 114 10.01 9.69 8.26
CA ASP A 114 10.35 10.96 8.90
C ASP A 114 10.03 12.17 8.01
N LEU A 115 9.53 11.95 6.78
CA LEU A 115 9.14 13.01 5.87
C LEU A 115 8.05 13.89 6.48
N ASP A 116 8.27 15.19 6.48
CA ASP A 116 7.23 16.16 6.86
C ASP A 116 6.21 16.30 5.73
N GLN A 117 4.99 15.93 6.01
CA GLN A 117 3.89 16.03 5.06
C GLN A 117 3.05 17.30 5.26
N GLY A 118 3.28 18.06 6.35
CA GLY A 118 2.48 19.24 6.68
C GLY A 118 0.97 18.96 6.64
N ASP A 119 0.23 19.70 5.81
CA ASP A 119 -1.22 19.56 5.59
C ASP A 119 -1.60 18.61 4.44
N LYS A 120 -0.63 17.82 3.93
CA LYS A 120 -0.86 16.88 2.83
C LYS A 120 -1.41 15.55 3.35
N TRP A 121 -2.18 14.86 2.50
CA TRP A 121 -2.75 13.55 2.83
C TRP A 121 -1.74 12.42 2.71
N LEU A 122 -0.82 12.55 1.75
CA LEU A 122 0.12 11.46 1.49
C LEU A 122 1.42 11.91 0.84
N ALA A 123 2.44 11.04 0.96
CA ALA A 123 3.62 11.06 0.12
C ALA A 123 3.62 9.81 -0.74
N TRP A 124 3.83 9.96 -2.06
CA TRP A 124 3.84 8.87 -3.03
C TRP A 124 4.73 9.17 -4.24
N CYS A 125 4.92 8.18 -5.11
CA CYS A 125 5.82 8.27 -6.25
C CYS A 125 5.06 8.49 -7.55
N PRO A 126 5.43 9.50 -8.37
CA PRO A 126 4.86 9.70 -9.69
C PRO A 126 5.17 8.54 -10.64
N GLU A 127 4.19 8.19 -11.48
CA GLU A 127 4.35 7.28 -12.60
C GLU A 127 4.78 8.04 -13.86
N HIS A 128 5.63 7.42 -14.66
CA HIS A 128 6.13 8.02 -15.90
C HIS A 128 5.41 7.53 -17.15
N LEU A 129 4.48 6.57 -17.02
CA LEU A 129 3.83 5.95 -18.17
C LEU A 129 2.90 6.96 -18.90
N ALA A 130 3.07 7.06 -20.22
CA ALA A 130 2.31 7.99 -21.06
C ALA A 130 0.80 7.79 -21.02
N GLN A 131 0.33 6.59 -20.70
CA GLN A 131 -1.09 6.25 -20.60
C GLN A 131 -1.85 7.02 -19.51
N TYR A 132 -1.14 7.58 -18.53
CA TYR A 132 -1.73 8.34 -17.43
C TYR A 132 -1.78 9.85 -17.69
N LYS A 133 -1.17 10.35 -18.77
CA LYS A 133 -1.23 11.77 -19.14
C LYS A 133 -2.64 12.38 -19.18
N PRO A 134 -3.70 11.65 -19.60
CA PRO A 134 -5.06 12.17 -19.55
C PRO A 134 -5.59 12.52 -18.16
N PHE A 135 -5.01 11.95 -17.09
CA PHE A 135 -5.40 12.22 -15.69
C PHE A 135 -4.79 13.51 -15.13
N GLY A 136 -3.87 14.14 -15.84
CA GLY A 136 -3.23 15.39 -15.43
C GLY A 136 -1.72 15.38 -15.64
N PRO A 137 -1.03 16.46 -15.19
CA PRO A 137 0.43 16.57 -15.34
C PRO A 137 1.19 15.59 -14.46
N VAL A 138 0.60 15.15 -13.37
CA VAL A 138 1.16 14.18 -12.42
C VAL A 138 0.10 13.11 -12.15
N TYR A 139 0.52 11.86 -12.19
CA TYR A 139 -0.23 10.70 -11.78
C TYR A 139 0.69 9.79 -10.96
N CYS A 140 0.28 9.41 -9.77
CA CYS A 140 1.12 8.70 -8.82
C CYS A 140 0.64 7.27 -8.59
N ASN A 141 1.57 6.37 -8.31
CA ASN A 141 1.29 4.99 -7.96
C ASN A 141 0.94 4.86 -6.48
N PHE A 142 -0.15 4.17 -6.17
CA PHE A 142 -0.65 4.00 -4.81
C PHE A 142 -0.22 2.70 -4.13
N GLY A 143 0.65 1.92 -4.76
CA GLY A 143 1.16 0.67 -4.18
C GLY A 143 2.15 0.88 -3.03
N VAL A 144 2.82 2.05 -3.01
CA VAL A 144 3.61 2.52 -1.87
C VAL A 144 3.25 3.97 -1.59
N ALA A 145 2.71 4.24 -0.40
CA ALA A 145 2.35 5.59 0.03
C ALA A 145 2.55 5.76 1.54
N VAL A 146 2.98 6.94 1.95
CA VAL A 146 2.95 7.35 3.37
C VAL A 146 1.68 8.17 3.59
N LEU A 147 0.73 7.65 4.34
CA LEU A 147 -0.55 8.29 4.61
C LEU A 147 -0.50 9.12 5.89
N ASN A 148 -0.90 10.38 5.82
CA ASN A 148 -1.16 11.25 6.96
C ASN A 148 -2.63 11.08 7.38
N LEU A 149 -2.89 10.05 8.19
CA LEU A 149 -4.25 9.66 8.60
C LEU A 149 -4.93 10.76 9.41
N ALA A 150 -4.15 11.46 10.25
CA ALA A 150 -4.67 12.59 11.03
C ALA A 150 -5.21 13.71 10.12
N GLN A 151 -4.45 14.08 9.07
CA GLN A 151 -4.89 15.12 8.14
C GLN A 151 -6.06 14.64 7.27
N MET A 152 -6.05 13.37 6.83
CA MET A 152 -7.19 12.80 6.09
C MET A 152 -8.49 12.82 6.92
N ARG A 153 -8.41 12.50 8.22
CA ARG A 153 -9.55 12.62 9.14
C ARG A 153 -10.00 14.07 9.31
N LYS A 154 -9.06 14.99 9.51
CA LYS A 154 -9.35 16.44 9.67
C LYS A 154 -10.08 17.01 8.45
N ASP A 155 -9.68 16.59 7.26
CA ASP A 155 -10.28 17.03 5.99
C ASP A 155 -11.54 16.23 5.64
N ASN A 156 -11.93 15.24 6.46
CA ASN A 156 -13.05 14.31 6.20
C ASN A 156 -12.94 13.63 4.82
N ALA A 157 -11.73 13.15 4.49
CA ALA A 157 -11.40 12.67 3.15
C ALA A 157 -12.13 11.38 2.76
N VAL A 158 -12.25 10.42 3.70
CA VAL A 158 -12.77 9.07 3.42
C VAL A 158 -14.17 9.08 2.78
N PRO A 159 -15.16 9.85 3.26
CA PRO A 159 -16.49 9.89 2.65
C PRO A 159 -16.49 10.30 1.17
N PHE A 160 -15.60 11.20 0.75
CA PHE A 160 -15.51 11.60 -0.67
C PHE A 160 -14.93 10.48 -1.52
N LEU A 161 -13.86 9.84 -1.05
CA LEU A 161 -13.17 8.76 -1.73
C LEU A 161 -14.08 7.54 -1.89
N VAL A 162 -14.75 7.14 -0.82
CA VAL A 162 -15.71 6.02 -0.80
C VAL A 162 -16.92 6.32 -1.70
N ARG A 163 -17.45 7.56 -1.66
CA ARG A 163 -18.58 7.96 -2.51
C ARG A 163 -18.24 7.79 -3.99
N ASP A 164 -17.06 8.22 -4.43
CA ASP A 164 -16.68 8.13 -5.83
C ASP A 164 -16.48 6.69 -6.27
N LEU A 165 -15.86 5.84 -5.43
CA LEU A 165 -15.74 4.40 -5.66
C LEU A 165 -17.10 3.68 -5.69
N ASN A 166 -18.11 4.18 -4.97
CA ASN A 166 -19.46 3.63 -5.01
C ASN A 166 -20.28 4.09 -6.22
N ARG A 167 -19.94 5.26 -6.80
CA ARG A 167 -20.76 5.91 -7.81
C ARG A 167 -20.29 5.64 -9.24
N PHE A 168 -18.98 5.51 -9.44
CA PHE A 168 -18.39 5.46 -10.76
C PHE A 168 -17.64 4.13 -10.96
N GLU A 169 -17.67 3.61 -12.18
CA GLU A 169 -16.74 2.59 -12.62
C GLU A 169 -15.35 3.22 -12.80
N ILE A 170 -14.35 2.70 -12.11
CA ILE A 170 -13.01 3.29 -11.99
C ILE A 170 -11.97 2.25 -12.32
N ARG A 171 -11.09 2.54 -13.28
CA ARG A 171 -10.14 1.57 -13.82
C ARG A 171 -9.11 1.07 -12.82
N PHE A 172 -8.45 1.99 -12.11
CA PHE A 172 -7.41 1.69 -11.11
C PHE A 172 -7.88 1.98 -9.68
N LEU A 173 -9.19 1.87 -9.46
CA LEU A 173 -9.85 1.94 -8.16
C LEU A 173 -9.35 3.10 -7.28
N ASP A 174 -8.84 2.74 -6.11
CA ASP A 174 -8.32 3.67 -5.11
C ASP A 174 -7.19 4.55 -5.64
N GLN A 175 -6.32 4.04 -6.51
CA GLN A 175 -5.25 4.85 -7.12
C GLN A 175 -5.83 6.01 -7.93
N ASP A 176 -6.82 5.78 -8.80
CA ASP A 176 -7.46 6.84 -9.60
C ASP A 176 -8.18 7.86 -8.72
N VAL A 177 -8.91 7.39 -7.69
CA VAL A 177 -9.63 8.27 -6.78
C VAL A 177 -8.66 9.11 -5.96
N MET A 178 -7.59 8.52 -5.44
CA MET A 178 -6.56 9.26 -4.71
C MET A 178 -5.89 10.29 -5.61
N ASN A 179 -5.55 9.95 -6.86
CA ASN A 179 -5.00 10.91 -7.81
C ASN A 179 -5.94 12.08 -8.08
N ARG A 180 -7.25 11.82 -8.21
CA ARG A 180 -8.27 12.86 -8.43
C ARG A 180 -8.33 13.88 -7.29
N PHE A 181 -8.25 13.43 -6.03
CA PHE A 181 -8.48 14.29 -4.87
C PHE A 181 -7.20 14.78 -4.21
N ALA A 182 -6.08 14.05 -4.35
CA ALA A 182 -4.83 14.41 -3.68
C ALA A 182 -3.87 15.22 -4.56
N VAL A 183 -3.88 15.02 -5.88
CA VAL A 183 -3.02 15.76 -6.82
C VAL A 183 -3.75 17.02 -7.29
N PRO A 184 -3.08 18.18 -7.36
CA PRO A 184 -1.68 18.44 -6.94
C PRO A 184 -1.53 18.87 -5.47
N ASP A 185 -2.63 19.21 -4.77
CA ASP A 185 -2.56 20.06 -3.58
C ASP A 185 -2.35 19.29 -2.26
N LYS A 186 -2.67 18.00 -2.23
CA LYS A 186 -2.68 17.16 -1.02
C LYS A 186 -1.60 16.07 -1.02
N MET A 187 -0.53 16.25 -1.81
CA MET A 187 0.54 15.27 -1.92
C MET A 187 1.94 15.86 -1.73
N VAL A 188 2.86 14.99 -1.34
CA VAL A 188 4.30 15.21 -1.40
C VAL A 188 4.89 14.16 -2.33
N GLU A 189 5.80 14.56 -3.22
CA GLU A 189 6.50 13.63 -4.09
C GLU A 189 7.58 12.86 -3.32
N MET A 190 7.62 11.55 -3.55
CA MET A 190 8.56 10.63 -2.92
C MET A 190 9.56 10.11 -3.96
N PRO A 191 10.85 9.95 -3.60
CA PRO A 191 11.85 9.43 -4.54
C PRO A 191 11.51 8.01 -5.05
N VAL A 192 11.78 7.75 -6.34
CA VAL A 192 11.52 6.49 -7.04
C VAL A 192 12.05 5.27 -6.29
N ARG A 193 13.20 5.38 -5.60
CA ARG A 193 13.77 4.27 -4.84
C ARG A 193 12.84 3.65 -3.79
N PHE A 194 11.79 4.39 -3.35
CA PHE A 194 10.80 3.92 -2.39
C PHE A 194 9.55 3.32 -3.04
N ASN A 195 9.48 3.32 -4.37
CA ASN A 195 8.45 2.63 -5.15
C ASN A 195 9.04 2.24 -6.52
N GLU A 196 10.22 1.59 -6.50
CA GLU A 196 10.86 1.16 -7.74
C GLU A 196 9.99 0.13 -8.44
N SER A 197 9.55 0.43 -9.64
CA SER A 197 8.67 -0.41 -10.43
C SER A 197 8.73 -0.10 -11.91
N PHE A 198 8.12 -0.95 -12.72
CA PHE A 198 7.89 -0.64 -14.13
C PHE A 198 7.15 0.69 -14.33
N CYS A 199 6.25 1.06 -13.43
CA CYS A 199 5.44 2.27 -13.53
C CYS A 199 6.21 3.54 -13.13
N CYS A 200 7.01 3.47 -12.06
CA CYS A 200 7.69 4.64 -11.49
C CYS A 200 9.15 4.77 -11.95
N GLY A 201 9.75 3.71 -12.50
CA GLY A 201 11.14 3.66 -12.96
C GLY A 201 12.03 2.80 -12.08
N TYR A 202 13.27 2.58 -12.55
CA TYR A 202 14.27 1.75 -11.90
C TYR A 202 15.42 2.60 -11.36
N THR A 203 16.03 2.14 -10.25
CA THR A 203 17.16 2.80 -9.59
C THR A 203 18.23 1.78 -9.20
N PRO A 204 19.51 2.15 -9.13
CA PRO A 204 20.57 1.23 -8.70
C PRO A 204 20.40 0.68 -7.28
N ASN A 205 19.80 1.48 -6.38
CA ASN A 205 19.68 1.16 -4.96
C ASN A 205 18.22 1.32 -4.50
N PRO A 206 17.32 0.37 -4.82
CA PRO A 206 15.94 0.43 -4.37
C PRO A 206 15.85 0.27 -2.85
N ALA A 207 14.96 1.03 -2.23
CA ALA A 207 14.53 0.78 -0.85
C ALA A 207 13.29 -0.13 -0.81
N ILE A 208 12.44 0.01 -1.83
CA ILE A 208 11.32 -0.90 -2.07
C ILE A 208 11.33 -1.28 -3.55
N VAL A 209 11.34 -2.58 -3.83
CA VAL A 209 11.02 -3.12 -5.15
C VAL A 209 9.55 -3.47 -5.17
N HIS A 210 8.81 -2.89 -6.10
CA HIS A 210 7.38 -3.10 -6.28
C HIS A 210 7.11 -3.73 -7.65
N TYR A 211 6.54 -4.91 -7.67
CA TYR A 211 6.28 -5.70 -8.87
C TYR A 211 5.00 -5.28 -9.61
N ALA A 212 4.63 -4.01 -9.51
CA ALA A 212 3.47 -3.45 -10.18
C ALA A 212 3.43 -3.80 -11.67
N GLY A 213 2.28 -4.26 -12.14
CA GLY A 213 2.08 -4.68 -13.53
C GLY A 213 2.47 -6.13 -13.84
N TYR A 214 2.94 -6.87 -12.85
CA TYR A 214 3.29 -8.31 -12.98
C TYR A 214 2.38 -9.16 -12.09
N PRO A 215 1.18 -9.56 -12.55
CA PRO A 215 0.22 -10.29 -11.72
C PRO A 215 0.74 -11.66 -11.25
N ASP A 216 1.71 -12.23 -11.98
CA ASP A 216 2.39 -13.48 -11.68
C ASP A 216 3.75 -13.31 -10.99
N TRP A 217 4.05 -12.11 -10.48
CA TRP A 217 5.35 -11.71 -9.92
C TRP A 217 5.98 -12.74 -8.97
N PHE A 218 5.16 -13.40 -8.18
CA PHE A 218 5.61 -14.33 -7.14
C PHE A 218 6.16 -15.64 -7.73
N THR A 219 5.57 -16.11 -8.82
CA THR A 219 5.91 -17.38 -9.48
C THR A 219 6.73 -17.23 -10.75
N ASN A 220 6.69 -16.06 -11.39
CA ASN A 220 7.39 -15.82 -12.65
C ASN A 220 8.92 -15.68 -12.45
N PRO A 221 9.73 -16.58 -12.99
CA PRO A 221 11.19 -16.52 -12.84
C PRO A 221 11.82 -15.36 -13.62
N ASN A 222 11.10 -14.76 -14.57
CA ASN A 222 11.60 -13.72 -15.45
C ASN A 222 11.14 -12.31 -15.07
N VAL A 223 10.51 -12.14 -13.90
CA VAL A 223 10.11 -10.80 -13.45
C VAL A 223 11.35 -9.93 -13.18
N PRO A 224 11.34 -8.66 -13.57
CA PRO A 224 12.44 -7.76 -13.24
C PRO A 224 12.74 -7.75 -11.74
N ARG A 225 14.00 -7.63 -11.38
CA ARG A 225 14.44 -7.63 -9.98
C ARG A 225 14.15 -8.93 -9.21
N ARG A 226 14.03 -10.05 -9.91
CA ARG A 226 13.80 -11.37 -9.33
C ARG A 226 14.77 -11.71 -8.20
N GLU A 227 16.01 -11.27 -8.28
CA GLU A 227 17.07 -11.48 -7.28
C GLU A 227 16.70 -10.93 -5.89
N TYR A 228 15.87 -9.88 -5.81
CA TYR A 228 15.39 -9.36 -4.53
C TYR A 228 14.31 -10.23 -3.89
N LEU A 229 13.53 -10.93 -4.68
CA LEU A 229 12.45 -11.80 -4.22
C LEU A 229 12.95 -13.19 -3.81
N GLU A 230 13.87 -13.80 -4.56
CA GLU A 230 14.26 -15.21 -4.38
C GLU A 230 14.77 -15.53 -3.00
N ARG A 231 15.56 -14.64 -2.40
CA ARG A 231 16.08 -14.81 -1.05
C ARG A 231 14.97 -14.93 0.02
N TRP A 232 13.82 -14.29 -0.23
CA TRP A 232 12.69 -14.27 0.70
C TRP A 232 11.76 -15.45 0.52
N ILE A 233 11.55 -15.92 -0.72
CA ILE A 233 10.78 -17.15 -0.98
C ILE A 233 11.45 -18.33 -0.27
N ALA A 234 12.77 -18.45 -0.35
CA ALA A 234 13.53 -19.52 0.29
C ALA A 234 13.48 -19.47 1.84
N ALA A 235 13.31 -18.28 2.41
CA ALA A 235 13.28 -18.03 3.85
C ALA A 235 11.88 -17.88 4.43
N SER A 236 10.82 -18.09 3.63
CA SER A 236 9.42 -17.81 3.96
C SER A 236 8.96 -18.33 5.32
N LEU A 237 8.13 -17.54 6.01
CA LEU A 237 7.44 -17.88 7.26
C LEU A 237 6.48 -19.08 7.16
N LEU A 238 6.30 -19.61 5.96
CA LEU A 238 5.42 -20.77 5.65
C LEU A 238 6.09 -22.13 5.94
N LYS A 239 7.14 -22.17 6.75
CA LYS A 239 7.78 -23.41 7.17
C LYS A 239 7.08 -24.02 8.37
#